data_4bbf2b3a1aa13f28b923ca09ec8d7cb2
#
_entry.id   4bbf2b3a1aa13f28b923ca09ec8d7cb2
#
_cell.length_a   1.000
_cell.length_b   1.000
_cell.length_c   1.000
_cell.angle_alpha   90.00
_cell.angle_beta   90.00
_cell.angle_gamma   90.00
#
_symmetry.space_group_name_H-M   'P 1'
#
loop_
_entity.id
_entity.type
_entity.pdbx_description
1 polymer ?
#
loop_
_entity_poly.entity_id
_entity_poly.type
_entity_poly.pdbx_seq_one_letter_code
_entity_poly.pdbx_strand_id
1 'polypeptide(L)'
;MKKILLPNSDVKITPLTFGAWAIGGWFWGGTNEKESLEALEEAIDLGMTTIDTAPVYGFGQSEEFVGKAIKGKRDKVELLTKFGLRWDVPTNHIHFKDTEDNLGNKLSIYRLGSKNSVIKECEDCLRRLGTDYIDLFQQHWPDDFTPVEETMEALEILKIQGKIRAGGVSNYSATQMAEADRKFNLTSNQVPYSMLLRDIEEDLVPYSIENNKAIIVYSPLQRGILTGKITQDYKFGEGDHRPTTPYYKEPNLSEINRFLQKIKYIADEKGATLAQMVINWTLNQPGITCVLVGARNKHQVVENIKAYELSLKKEEMDFINLELNKLELKL
;
A
#
# COMPACT_ATOMS: atom_id res chain seq x y z
N MET A 1 14.67 -7.14 -9.80
CA MET A 1 13.29 -7.60 -10.15
C MET A 1 12.92 -7.17 -11.56
N LYS A 2 12.15 -7.98 -12.31
CA LYS A 2 11.61 -7.58 -13.63
C LYS A 2 10.45 -6.62 -13.44
N LYS A 3 10.55 -5.42 -13.98
CA LYS A 3 9.49 -4.39 -13.86
C LYS A 3 8.29 -4.73 -14.75
N ILE A 4 7.10 -4.35 -14.29
CA ILE A 4 5.80 -4.51 -14.96
C ILE A 4 5.38 -3.13 -15.45
N LEU A 5 4.96 -3.03 -16.72
CA LEU A 5 4.40 -1.80 -17.27
C LEU A 5 2.98 -1.59 -16.71
N LEU A 6 2.75 -0.44 -16.10
CA LEU A 6 1.39 -0.07 -15.69
C LEU A 6 0.52 0.23 -16.93
N PRO A 7 -0.72 -0.28 -16.96
CA PRO A 7 -1.64 0.00 -18.06
C PRO A 7 -1.82 1.49 -18.32
N ASN A 8 -2.08 1.84 -19.58
CA ASN A 8 -2.40 3.22 -20.00
C ASN A 8 -1.30 4.25 -19.64
N SER A 9 -0.06 3.82 -19.46
CA SER A 9 1.06 4.68 -19.09
C SER A 9 2.39 4.16 -19.66
N ASP A 10 3.45 4.93 -19.48
CA ASP A 10 4.84 4.53 -19.73
C ASP A 10 5.58 4.14 -18.45
N VAL A 11 4.89 4.12 -17.32
CA VAL A 11 5.44 3.84 -15.99
C VAL A 11 5.64 2.33 -15.80
N LYS A 12 6.83 1.94 -15.39
CA LYS A 12 7.17 0.54 -15.07
C LYS A 12 7.50 0.42 -13.61
N ILE A 13 6.80 -0.42 -12.88
CA ILE A 13 6.97 -0.63 -11.43
C ILE A 13 7.55 -2.01 -11.11
N THR A 14 8.14 -2.17 -9.93
CA THR A 14 8.56 -3.47 -9.41
C THR A 14 7.39 -4.25 -8.83
N PRO A 15 7.32 -5.58 -9.02
CA PRO A 15 6.23 -6.43 -8.47
C PRO A 15 6.11 -6.37 -6.95
N LEU A 16 7.25 -6.27 -6.25
CA LEU A 16 7.29 -5.88 -4.85
C LEU A 16 7.68 -4.41 -4.78
N THR A 17 6.88 -3.64 -4.06
CA THR A 17 7.02 -2.18 -3.91
C THR A 17 7.22 -1.85 -2.43
N PHE A 18 8.13 -0.93 -2.14
CA PHE A 18 8.36 -0.48 -0.76
C PHE A 18 7.18 0.37 -0.29
N GLY A 19 6.43 -0.13 0.70
CA GLY A 19 5.34 0.61 1.35
C GLY A 19 5.86 1.48 2.49
N ALA A 20 5.87 2.78 2.32
CA ALA A 20 6.50 3.73 3.24
C ALA A 20 5.59 4.20 4.41
N TRP A 21 4.44 3.58 4.64
CA TRP A 21 3.56 3.99 5.74
C TRP A 21 4.23 3.83 7.11
N ALA A 22 4.86 2.68 7.35
CA ALA A 22 5.44 2.38 8.66
C ALA A 22 6.61 3.30 9.03
N ILE A 23 7.36 3.81 8.05
CA ILE A 23 8.46 4.76 8.29
C ILE A 23 7.95 6.18 8.57
N GLY A 24 6.70 6.50 8.25
CA GLY A 24 6.06 7.76 8.64
C GLY A 24 5.76 7.86 10.13
N GLY A 25 5.76 6.75 10.87
CA GLY A 25 5.61 6.69 12.33
C GLY A 25 4.17 6.73 12.85
N TRP A 26 3.27 7.41 12.18
CA TRP A 26 1.87 7.53 12.58
C TRP A 26 1.17 6.16 12.62
N PHE A 27 0.55 5.81 13.76
CA PHE A 27 -0.01 4.48 14.09
C PHE A 27 1.00 3.33 14.26
N TRP A 28 2.30 3.61 14.19
CA TRP A 28 3.35 2.59 14.29
C TRP A 28 4.25 2.76 15.51
N GLY A 29 3.86 3.62 16.49
CA GLY A 29 4.64 3.88 17.69
C GLY A 29 5.92 4.68 17.42
N GLY A 30 5.85 5.62 16.47
CA GLY A 30 6.98 6.46 16.07
C GLY A 30 7.89 5.82 15.02
N THR A 31 8.97 6.52 14.68
CA THR A 31 9.92 6.13 13.64
C THR A 31 11.36 6.47 14.04
N ASN A 32 12.32 5.81 13.41
CA ASN A 32 13.75 6.12 13.47
C ASN A 32 14.21 6.54 12.07
N GLU A 33 14.59 7.81 11.92
CA GLU A 33 14.97 8.35 10.60
C GLU A 33 16.14 7.58 9.98
N LYS A 34 17.20 7.29 10.78
CA LYS A 34 18.38 6.58 10.28
C LYS A 34 18.01 5.20 9.74
N GLU A 35 17.27 4.41 10.51
CA GLU A 35 16.85 3.06 10.10
C GLU A 35 15.92 3.13 8.89
N SER A 36 15.05 4.15 8.82
CA SER A 36 14.14 4.36 7.70
C SER A 36 14.89 4.69 6.39
N LEU A 37 15.91 5.55 6.46
CA LEU A 37 16.76 5.87 5.31
C LEU A 37 17.57 4.66 4.87
N GLU A 38 18.19 3.93 5.80
CA GLU A 38 18.92 2.69 5.50
C GLU A 38 18.00 1.63 4.85
N ALA A 39 16.73 1.53 5.27
CA ALA A 39 15.76 0.63 4.67
C ALA A 39 15.40 1.03 3.23
N LEU A 40 15.16 2.31 2.98
CA LEU A 40 14.87 2.83 1.64
C LEU A 40 16.06 2.63 0.69
N GLU A 41 17.27 2.95 1.14
CA GLU A 41 18.48 2.78 0.35
C GLU A 41 18.73 1.30 0.01
N GLU A 42 18.60 0.40 0.98
CA GLU A 42 18.74 -1.04 0.78
C GLU A 42 17.70 -1.58 -0.21
N ALA A 43 16.45 -1.10 -0.14
CA ALA A 43 15.41 -1.48 -1.08
C ALA A 43 15.81 -1.14 -2.52
N ILE A 44 16.26 0.10 -2.74
CA ILE A 44 16.71 0.57 -4.06
C ILE A 44 17.90 -0.26 -4.55
N ASP A 45 18.90 -0.47 -3.71
CA ASP A 45 20.14 -1.17 -4.06
C ASP A 45 19.89 -2.65 -4.38
N LEU A 46 18.90 -3.28 -3.75
CA LEU A 46 18.46 -4.65 -4.03
C LEU A 46 17.44 -4.75 -5.19
N GLY A 47 17.13 -3.64 -5.85
CA GLY A 47 16.28 -3.62 -7.04
C GLY A 47 14.77 -3.58 -6.76
N MET A 48 14.33 -3.28 -5.52
CA MET A 48 12.97 -2.86 -5.20
C MET A 48 12.89 -1.34 -5.33
N THR A 49 12.85 -0.86 -6.57
CA THR A 49 13.01 0.55 -6.91
C THR A 49 11.72 1.34 -6.88
N THR A 50 10.57 0.69 -6.79
CA THR A 50 9.29 1.37 -6.65
C THR A 50 8.99 1.63 -5.18
N ILE A 51 8.65 2.88 -4.86
CA ILE A 51 8.36 3.34 -3.49
C ILE A 51 6.98 3.97 -3.48
N ASP A 52 6.10 3.47 -2.60
CA ASP A 52 4.76 4.02 -2.37
C ASP A 52 4.72 4.77 -1.03
N THR A 53 4.31 6.02 -1.06
CA THR A 53 4.15 6.89 0.11
C THR A 53 2.81 7.64 0.07
N ALA A 54 2.59 8.57 1.00
CA ALA A 54 1.46 9.49 1.02
C ALA A 54 1.75 10.70 1.93
N PRO A 55 1.12 11.86 1.67
CA PRO A 55 1.22 13.04 2.53
C PRO A 55 0.81 12.76 3.98
N VAL A 56 -0.27 12.00 4.19
CA VAL A 56 -0.79 11.68 5.52
C VAL A 56 0.11 10.72 6.33
N TYR A 57 1.08 10.06 5.72
CA TYR A 57 2.01 9.16 6.43
C TYR A 57 3.01 9.95 7.28
N GLY A 58 2.65 10.14 8.54
CA GLY A 58 3.39 11.00 9.45
C GLY A 58 3.34 12.48 9.07
N PHE A 59 2.26 12.89 8.37
CA PHE A 59 1.97 14.29 8.03
C PHE A 59 3.10 14.98 7.24
N GLY A 60 3.59 14.27 6.22
CA GLY A 60 4.67 14.68 5.32
C GLY A 60 6.01 13.98 5.59
N GLN A 61 6.22 13.45 6.80
CA GLN A 61 7.52 12.87 7.20
C GLN A 61 7.98 11.72 6.31
N SER A 62 7.05 10.81 5.91
CA SER A 62 7.37 9.71 5.02
C SER A 62 7.89 10.21 3.67
N GLU A 63 7.24 11.22 3.07
CA GLU A 63 7.69 11.80 1.80
C GLU A 63 9.05 12.51 1.95
N GLU A 64 9.32 13.17 3.07
CA GLU A 64 10.63 13.78 3.34
C GLU A 64 11.75 12.73 3.45
N PHE A 65 11.49 11.60 4.11
CA PHE A 65 12.46 10.51 4.17
C PHE A 65 12.70 9.89 2.79
N VAL A 66 11.65 9.66 2.03
CA VAL A 66 11.77 9.19 0.64
C VAL A 66 12.58 10.19 -0.19
N GLY A 67 12.28 11.48 -0.11
CA GLY A 67 13.01 12.55 -0.80
C GLY A 67 14.52 12.55 -0.47
N LYS A 68 14.88 12.36 0.81
CA LYS A 68 16.29 12.24 1.23
C LYS A 68 16.95 11.00 0.61
N ALA A 69 16.30 9.85 0.65
CA ALA A 69 16.85 8.58 0.18
C ALA A 69 17.06 8.53 -1.35
N ILE A 70 16.20 9.22 -2.12
CA ILE A 70 16.28 9.24 -3.58
C ILE A 70 17.13 10.40 -4.15
N LYS A 71 17.68 11.24 -3.30
CA LYS A 71 18.50 12.38 -3.73
C LYS A 71 19.68 11.90 -4.60
N GLY A 72 19.73 12.40 -5.85
CA GLY A 72 20.72 11.98 -6.83
C GLY A 72 20.48 10.61 -7.47
N LYS A 73 19.33 9.96 -7.17
CA LYS A 73 18.94 8.65 -7.70
C LYS A 73 17.51 8.66 -8.29
N ARG A 74 16.91 9.85 -8.52
CA ARG A 74 15.49 9.99 -8.94
C ARG A 74 15.14 9.19 -10.19
N ASP A 75 16.05 9.14 -11.15
CA ASP A 75 15.92 8.40 -12.40
C ASP A 75 15.95 6.86 -12.25
N LYS A 76 16.35 6.37 -11.08
CA LYS A 76 16.40 4.94 -10.76
C LYS A 76 15.18 4.43 -10.02
N VAL A 77 14.28 5.32 -9.60
CA VAL A 77 13.15 5.03 -8.70
C VAL A 77 11.83 5.40 -9.36
N GLU A 78 10.81 4.62 -9.13
CA GLU A 78 9.43 4.98 -9.41
C GLU A 78 8.75 5.43 -8.10
N LEU A 79 8.23 6.66 -8.11
CA LEU A 79 7.54 7.24 -6.96
C LEU A 79 6.02 7.19 -7.13
N LEU A 80 5.38 6.52 -6.20
CA LEU A 80 3.93 6.50 -6.05
C LEU A 80 3.59 7.30 -4.79
N THR A 81 2.75 8.32 -4.92
CA THR A 81 2.20 9.03 -3.76
C THR A 81 0.73 9.34 -3.96
N LYS A 82 0.11 9.99 -2.98
CA LYS A 82 -1.34 10.11 -2.92
C LYS A 82 -1.78 11.54 -2.63
N PHE A 83 -3.09 11.79 -2.76
CA PHE A 83 -3.76 13.05 -2.41
C PHE A 83 -5.16 12.79 -1.86
N GLY A 84 -5.82 13.85 -1.38
CA GLY A 84 -7.22 13.81 -0.99
C GLY A 84 -7.46 13.44 0.46
N LEU A 85 -6.40 13.29 1.28
CA LEU A 85 -6.49 13.22 2.74
C LEU A 85 -5.76 14.42 3.35
N ARG A 86 -6.52 15.39 3.83
CA ARG A 86 -6.03 16.67 4.34
C ARG A 86 -6.20 16.77 5.85
N TRP A 87 -5.23 17.36 6.53
CA TRP A 87 -5.29 17.67 7.96
C TRP A 87 -5.14 19.20 8.24
N ASP A 88 -4.77 19.93 7.22
CA ASP A 88 -4.51 21.38 7.25
C ASP A 88 -5.67 22.22 6.68
N VAL A 89 -6.68 21.56 6.08
CA VAL A 89 -7.88 22.18 5.50
C VAL A 89 -9.13 21.52 6.09
N PRO A 90 -9.66 22.01 7.21
CA PRO A 90 -10.88 21.47 7.80
C PRO A 90 -12.07 21.56 6.84
N THR A 91 -12.79 20.46 6.69
CA THR A 91 -14.05 20.37 5.95
C THR A 91 -15.09 19.62 6.78
N ASN A 92 -16.33 19.54 6.30
CA ASN A 92 -17.36 18.70 6.92
C ASN A 92 -17.16 17.19 6.62
N HIS A 93 -16.18 16.83 5.80
CA HIS A 93 -15.97 15.47 5.32
C HIS A 93 -14.83 14.78 6.08
N ILE A 94 -15.12 14.45 7.34
CA ILE A 94 -14.13 13.85 8.25
C ILE A 94 -13.86 12.40 7.82
N HIS A 95 -12.59 12.09 7.50
CA HIS A 95 -12.13 10.74 7.28
C HIS A 95 -11.71 10.05 8.57
N PHE A 96 -10.96 10.78 9.42
CA PHE A 96 -10.50 10.28 10.71
C PHE A 96 -10.54 11.43 11.74
N LYS A 97 -11.24 11.19 12.86
CA LYS A 97 -11.43 12.20 13.90
C LYS A 97 -10.50 11.95 15.08
N ASP A 98 -10.05 13.03 15.71
CA ASP A 98 -9.33 13.01 16.99
C ASP A 98 -8.09 12.09 16.99
N THR A 99 -7.23 12.23 15.96
CA THR A 99 -5.91 11.61 15.93
C THR A 99 -4.83 12.56 16.44
N GLU A 100 -3.61 12.04 16.61
CA GLU A 100 -2.45 12.83 16.99
C GLU A 100 -1.36 12.68 15.92
N ASP A 101 -0.66 13.78 15.64
CA ASP A 101 0.54 13.73 14.80
C ASP A 101 1.74 13.14 15.58
N ASN A 102 2.89 13.03 14.91
CA ASN A 102 4.12 12.52 15.53
C ASN A 102 4.69 13.41 16.65
N LEU A 103 4.14 14.61 16.85
CA LEU A 103 4.51 15.57 17.90
C LEU A 103 3.48 15.60 19.04
N GLY A 104 2.39 14.82 18.94
CA GLY A 104 1.30 14.79 19.92
C GLY A 104 0.25 15.90 19.74
N ASN A 105 0.28 16.63 18.62
CA ASN A 105 -0.75 17.62 18.33
C ASN A 105 -2.03 16.92 17.85
N LYS A 106 -3.16 17.28 18.45
CA LYS A 106 -4.48 16.77 18.06
C LYS A 106 -4.92 17.37 16.74
N LEU A 107 -5.39 16.52 15.83
CA LEU A 107 -5.90 16.93 14.53
C LEU A 107 -6.96 15.95 14.02
N SER A 108 -7.66 16.32 12.96
CA SER A 108 -8.55 15.43 12.22
C SER A 108 -8.14 15.40 10.76
N ILE A 109 -8.44 14.29 10.10
CA ILE A 109 -8.13 14.09 8.68
C ILE A 109 -9.44 14.18 7.90
N TYR A 110 -9.42 14.92 6.80
CA TYR A 110 -10.58 15.21 5.97
C TYR A 110 -10.39 14.69 4.56
N ARG A 111 -11.47 14.26 3.90
CA ARG A 111 -11.46 13.96 2.47
C ARG A 111 -11.67 15.26 1.70
N LEU A 112 -10.85 15.48 0.66
CA LEU A 112 -10.94 16.67 -0.18
C LEU A 112 -10.33 16.40 -1.57
N GLY A 113 -11.20 16.10 -2.54
CA GLY A 113 -10.84 15.80 -3.94
C GLY A 113 -10.97 17.01 -4.87
N SER A 114 -11.26 18.23 -4.38
CA SER A 114 -11.46 19.39 -5.23
C SER A 114 -10.22 19.71 -6.06
N LYS A 115 -10.42 20.18 -7.30
CA LYS A 115 -9.35 20.44 -8.27
C LYS A 115 -8.19 21.27 -7.68
N ASN A 116 -8.52 22.36 -7.02
CA ASN A 116 -7.50 23.23 -6.45
C ASN A 116 -6.72 22.56 -5.31
N SER A 117 -7.38 21.72 -4.50
CA SER A 117 -6.72 20.94 -3.45
C SER A 117 -5.76 19.92 -4.06
N VAL A 118 -6.20 19.16 -5.05
CA VAL A 118 -5.38 18.14 -5.72
C VAL A 118 -4.12 18.73 -6.34
N ILE A 119 -4.25 19.88 -7.05
CA ILE A 119 -3.11 20.58 -7.65
C ILE A 119 -2.14 21.06 -6.55
N LYS A 120 -2.66 21.66 -5.49
CA LYS A 120 -1.85 22.13 -4.35
C LYS A 120 -1.13 20.96 -3.65
N GLU A 121 -1.82 19.85 -3.41
CA GLU A 121 -1.22 18.67 -2.80
C GLU A 121 -0.11 18.09 -3.67
N CYS A 122 -0.28 18.05 -4.99
CA CYS A 122 0.77 17.61 -5.91
C CYS A 122 2.05 18.47 -5.76
N GLU A 123 1.91 19.78 -5.72
CA GLU A 123 3.03 20.69 -5.53
C GLU A 123 3.72 20.52 -4.17
N ASP A 124 2.93 20.29 -3.12
CA ASP A 124 3.47 20.02 -1.79
C ASP A 124 4.20 18.67 -1.73
N CYS A 125 3.67 17.62 -2.40
CA CYS A 125 4.34 16.32 -2.54
C CYS A 125 5.68 16.47 -3.28
N LEU A 126 5.69 17.15 -4.42
CA LEU A 126 6.91 17.41 -5.20
C LEU A 126 7.98 18.11 -4.36
N ARG A 127 7.58 19.12 -3.57
CA ARG A 127 8.47 19.86 -2.68
C ARG A 127 9.06 18.97 -1.58
N ARG A 128 8.23 18.12 -0.90
CA ARG A 128 8.71 17.23 0.15
C ARG A 128 9.59 16.10 -0.39
N LEU A 129 9.23 15.56 -1.55
CA LEU A 129 10.00 14.53 -2.25
C LEU A 129 11.28 15.06 -2.93
N GLY A 130 11.40 16.40 -3.12
CA GLY A 130 12.55 17.01 -3.77
C GLY A 130 12.70 16.63 -5.25
N THR A 131 11.59 16.53 -5.99
CA THR A 131 11.53 16.12 -7.40
C THR A 131 10.54 16.94 -8.19
N ASP A 132 10.67 16.95 -9.51
CA ASP A 132 9.82 17.70 -10.42
C ASP A 132 8.63 16.87 -10.96
N TYR A 133 8.64 15.57 -10.75
CA TYR A 133 7.57 14.68 -11.21
C TYR A 133 7.31 13.48 -10.28
N ILE A 134 6.08 12.99 -10.31
CA ILE A 134 5.60 11.78 -9.63
C ILE A 134 5.25 10.75 -10.72
N ASP A 135 5.65 9.49 -10.53
CA ASP A 135 5.35 8.45 -11.53
C ASP A 135 3.88 8.03 -11.48
N LEU A 136 3.30 7.85 -10.30
CA LEU A 136 1.87 7.56 -10.14
C LEU A 136 1.30 8.39 -8.98
N PHE A 137 0.30 9.23 -9.28
CA PHE A 137 -0.41 10.07 -8.30
C PHE A 137 -1.83 9.56 -8.11
N GLN A 138 -2.19 9.21 -6.87
CA GLN A 138 -3.40 8.43 -6.58
C GLN A 138 -4.33 9.16 -5.61
N GLN A 139 -5.63 9.20 -5.90
CA GLN A 139 -6.61 9.61 -4.89
C GLN A 139 -6.65 8.55 -3.78
N HIS A 140 -6.36 8.96 -2.52
CA HIS A 140 -6.16 8.03 -1.39
C HIS A 140 -7.44 7.32 -0.96
N TRP A 141 -8.56 8.05 -0.99
CA TRP A 141 -9.91 7.55 -0.72
C TRP A 141 -10.93 8.27 -1.60
N PRO A 142 -12.03 7.62 -1.96
CA PRO A 142 -13.14 8.31 -2.63
C PRO A 142 -13.59 9.50 -1.80
N ASP A 143 -13.91 10.60 -2.47
CA ASP A 143 -14.54 11.76 -1.86
C ASP A 143 -15.97 11.90 -2.39
N ASP A 144 -16.94 11.52 -1.59
CA ASP A 144 -18.34 11.48 -1.97
C ASP A 144 -18.98 12.89 -2.08
N PHE A 145 -18.23 13.94 -1.78
CA PHE A 145 -18.70 15.32 -1.73
C PHE A 145 -18.17 16.20 -2.87
N THR A 146 -17.04 15.81 -3.47
CA THR A 146 -16.51 16.45 -4.65
C THR A 146 -16.94 15.67 -5.89
N PRO A 147 -17.52 16.31 -6.92
CA PRO A 147 -17.79 15.66 -8.19
C PRO A 147 -16.52 15.00 -8.73
N VAL A 148 -16.63 13.73 -9.14
CA VAL A 148 -15.48 12.94 -9.61
C VAL A 148 -14.79 13.62 -10.81
N GLU A 149 -15.56 14.32 -11.65
CA GLU A 149 -15.06 15.09 -12.78
C GLU A 149 -14.02 16.13 -12.36
N GLU A 150 -14.26 16.82 -11.25
CA GLU A 150 -13.36 17.87 -10.77
C GLU A 150 -12.01 17.30 -10.34
N THR A 151 -12.03 16.16 -9.65
CA THR A 151 -10.81 15.43 -9.26
C THR A 151 -10.05 14.90 -10.47
N MET A 152 -10.76 14.33 -11.42
CA MET A 152 -10.16 13.76 -12.64
C MET A 152 -9.61 14.85 -13.57
N GLU A 153 -10.25 16.01 -13.65
CA GLU A 153 -9.74 17.17 -14.37
C GLU A 153 -8.40 17.67 -13.78
N ALA A 154 -8.25 17.63 -12.45
CA ALA A 154 -6.99 17.96 -11.82
C ALA A 154 -5.86 17.01 -12.22
N LEU A 155 -6.11 15.71 -12.29
CA LEU A 155 -5.14 14.73 -12.75
C LEU A 155 -4.73 14.97 -14.21
N GLU A 156 -5.69 15.30 -15.09
CA GLU A 156 -5.38 15.63 -16.49
C GLU A 156 -4.49 16.87 -16.60
N ILE A 157 -4.81 17.93 -15.87
CA ILE A 157 -4.00 19.16 -15.83
C ILE A 157 -2.57 18.84 -15.36
N LEU A 158 -2.41 18.09 -14.28
CA LEU A 158 -1.10 17.74 -13.72
C LEU A 158 -0.28 16.86 -14.68
N LYS A 159 -0.95 15.97 -15.43
CA LYS A 159 -0.32 15.12 -16.44
C LYS A 159 0.15 15.96 -17.64
N ILE A 160 -0.69 16.87 -18.13
CA ILE A 160 -0.32 17.81 -19.22
C ILE A 160 0.87 18.69 -18.79
N GLN A 161 0.92 19.12 -17.53
CA GLN A 161 2.04 19.90 -16.97
C GLN A 161 3.32 19.07 -16.76
N GLY A 162 3.27 17.74 -16.94
CA GLY A 162 4.39 16.83 -16.69
C GLY A 162 4.73 16.62 -15.21
N LYS A 163 3.88 17.09 -14.28
CA LYS A 163 4.05 16.90 -12.84
C LYS A 163 3.74 15.48 -12.38
N ILE A 164 2.87 14.78 -13.12
CA ILE A 164 2.59 13.35 -12.92
C ILE A 164 2.70 12.61 -14.26
N ARG A 165 3.14 11.35 -14.23
CA ARG A 165 3.20 10.50 -15.43
C ARG A 165 1.93 9.67 -15.59
N ALA A 166 1.35 9.22 -14.48
CA ALA A 166 0.12 8.44 -14.45
C ALA A 166 -0.75 8.87 -13.26
N GLY A 167 -2.06 8.70 -13.41
CA GLY A 167 -3.04 8.92 -12.35
C GLY A 167 -3.75 7.61 -11.98
N GLY A 168 -4.03 7.44 -10.71
CA GLY A 168 -4.74 6.28 -10.17
C GLY A 168 -5.65 6.65 -9.01
N VAL A 169 -6.29 5.64 -8.47
CA VAL A 169 -7.16 5.76 -7.29
C VAL A 169 -6.78 4.72 -6.24
N SER A 170 -7.32 4.86 -5.05
CA SER A 170 -7.16 3.90 -3.97
C SER A 170 -8.48 3.75 -3.22
N ASN A 171 -8.80 2.51 -2.81
CA ASN A 171 -10.03 2.17 -2.10
C ASN A 171 -11.34 2.45 -2.86
N TYR A 172 -11.29 2.44 -4.17
CA TYR A 172 -12.45 2.57 -5.04
C TYR A 172 -13.10 1.20 -5.28
N SER A 173 -14.44 1.16 -5.30
CA SER A 173 -15.17 0.02 -5.85
C SER A 173 -15.02 -0.05 -7.37
N ALA A 174 -15.38 -1.19 -7.97
CA ALA A 174 -15.41 -1.31 -9.44
C ALA A 174 -16.31 -0.25 -10.09
N THR A 175 -17.46 0.04 -9.49
CA THR A 175 -18.39 1.07 -9.98
C THR A 175 -17.80 2.47 -9.93
N GLN A 176 -17.20 2.86 -8.80
CA GLN A 176 -16.55 4.16 -8.66
C GLN A 176 -15.36 4.30 -9.60
N MET A 177 -14.58 3.23 -9.78
CA MET A 177 -13.48 3.21 -10.73
C MET A 177 -13.98 3.39 -12.18
N ALA A 178 -15.07 2.71 -12.57
CA ALA A 178 -15.67 2.86 -13.89
C ALA A 178 -16.21 4.28 -14.14
N GLU A 179 -16.73 4.95 -13.12
CA GLU A 179 -17.18 6.33 -13.21
C GLU A 179 -16.02 7.30 -13.42
N ALA A 180 -14.98 7.20 -12.61
CA ALA A 180 -13.79 8.02 -12.71
C ALA A 180 -13.02 7.79 -14.03
N ASP A 181 -12.94 6.55 -14.49
CA ASP A 181 -12.25 6.17 -15.73
C ASP A 181 -12.85 6.78 -16.99
N ARG A 182 -14.15 7.08 -16.97
CA ARG A 182 -14.78 7.81 -18.08
C ARG A 182 -14.32 9.26 -18.23
N LYS A 183 -13.70 9.81 -17.18
CA LYS A 183 -13.24 11.22 -17.13
C LYS A 183 -11.73 11.35 -17.27
N PHE A 184 -11.01 10.38 -16.75
CA PHE A 184 -9.54 10.29 -16.83
C PHE A 184 -9.16 8.83 -16.99
N ASN A 185 -8.32 8.51 -17.97
CA ASN A 185 -7.88 7.12 -18.19
C ASN A 185 -6.99 6.64 -17.03
N LEU A 186 -7.65 6.08 -16.01
CA LEU A 186 -7.00 5.60 -14.80
C LEU A 186 -6.04 4.44 -15.10
N THR A 187 -4.93 4.43 -14.39
CA THR A 187 -3.91 3.40 -14.51
C THR A 187 -4.13 2.26 -13.52
N SER A 188 -4.53 2.60 -12.28
CA SER A 188 -4.55 1.63 -11.18
C SER A 188 -5.60 1.94 -10.12
N ASN A 189 -5.93 0.90 -9.36
CA ASN A 189 -6.58 1.03 -8.04
C ASN A 189 -5.71 0.36 -6.98
N GLN A 190 -5.40 1.11 -5.91
CA GLN A 190 -4.63 0.59 -4.77
C GLN A 190 -5.60 0.20 -3.65
N VAL A 191 -5.65 -1.09 -3.29
CA VAL A 191 -6.66 -1.65 -2.39
C VAL A 191 -6.06 -2.60 -1.36
N PRO A 192 -6.72 -2.80 -0.19
CA PRO A 192 -6.30 -3.82 0.76
C PRO A 192 -6.59 -5.21 0.20
N TYR A 193 -5.61 -6.11 0.30
CA TYR A 193 -5.80 -7.50 -0.06
C TYR A 193 -4.80 -8.38 0.67
N SER A 194 -5.28 -9.48 1.20
CA SER A 194 -4.48 -10.49 1.87
C SER A 194 -5.23 -11.83 1.89
N MET A 195 -4.62 -12.89 2.37
CA MET A 195 -5.29 -14.16 2.62
C MET A 195 -6.57 -14.01 3.48
N LEU A 196 -6.63 -13.00 4.37
CA LEU A 196 -7.75 -12.78 5.30
C LEU A 196 -8.75 -11.71 4.83
N LEU A 197 -8.48 -11.02 3.74
CA LEU A 197 -9.33 -9.95 3.19
C LEU A 197 -9.32 -10.07 1.67
N ARG A 198 -10.37 -10.69 1.12
CA ARG A 198 -10.46 -11.12 -0.29
C ARG A 198 -11.63 -10.50 -1.05
N ASP A 199 -12.31 -9.54 -0.48
CA ASP A 199 -13.57 -8.97 -1.02
C ASP A 199 -13.42 -8.43 -2.44
N ILE A 200 -12.22 -7.98 -2.83
CA ILE A 200 -11.95 -7.46 -4.18
C ILE A 200 -12.04 -8.53 -5.28
N GLU A 201 -12.02 -9.82 -4.94
CA GLU A 201 -12.05 -10.92 -5.92
C GLU A 201 -13.39 -11.03 -6.64
N GLU A 202 -14.48 -10.59 -6.01
CA GLU A 202 -15.83 -10.71 -6.58
C GLU A 202 -16.09 -9.72 -7.71
N ASP A 203 -15.69 -8.45 -7.53
CA ASP A 203 -16.05 -7.37 -8.44
C ASP A 203 -14.83 -6.67 -9.05
N LEU A 204 -13.90 -6.20 -8.20
CA LEU A 204 -12.82 -5.34 -8.64
C LEU A 204 -11.78 -6.07 -9.48
N VAL A 205 -11.43 -7.31 -9.12
CA VAL A 205 -10.46 -8.11 -9.88
C VAL A 205 -10.97 -8.40 -11.28
N PRO A 206 -12.21 -8.94 -11.49
CA PRO A 206 -12.78 -9.13 -12.82
C PRO A 206 -12.83 -7.82 -13.62
N TYR A 207 -13.35 -6.74 -13.03
CA TYR A 207 -13.39 -5.43 -13.68
C TYR A 207 -12.01 -4.96 -14.14
N SER A 208 -10.99 -5.09 -13.30
CA SER A 208 -9.64 -4.61 -13.58
C SER A 208 -8.97 -5.41 -14.70
N ILE A 209 -9.19 -6.73 -14.75
CA ILE A 209 -8.70 -7.58 -15.84
C ILE A 209 -9.37 -7.19 -17.16
N GLU A 210 -10.71 -7.07 -17.16
CA GLU A 210 -11.50 -6.73 -18.37
C GLU A 210 -11.14 -5.35 -18.93
N ASN A 211 -10.91 -4.37 -18.05
CA ASN A 211 -10.66 -2.98 -18.44
C ASN A 211 -9.16 -2.62 -18.46
N ASN A 212 -8.27 -3.62 -18.36
CA ASN A 212 -6.82 -3.43 -18.36
C ASN A 212 -6.38 -2.35 -17.36
N LYS A 213 -6.68 -2.57 -16.06
CA LYS A 213 -6.28 -1.73 -14.94
C LYS A 213 -5.35 -2.50 -14.00
N ALA A 214 -4.39 -1.81 -13.41
CA ALA A 214 -3.52 -2.40 -12.41
C ALA A 214 -4.19 -2.45 -11.04
N ILE A 215 -4.05 -3.57 -10.34
CA ILE A 215 -4.35 -3.67 -8.91
C ILE A 215 -3.06 -3.63 -8.12
N ILE A 216 -2.91 -2.61 -7.30
CA ILE A 216 -1.80 -2.43 -6.36
C ILE A 216 -2.31 -2.83 -4.98
N VAL A 217 -1.65 -3.79 -4.35
CA VAL A 217 -2.14 -4.36 -3.09
C VAL A 217 -1.37 -3.84 -1.90
N TYR A 218 -2.08 -3.36 -0.88
CA TYR A 218 -1.48 -3.04 0.41
C TYR A 218 -1.93 -4.00 1.52
N SER A 219 -1.17 -4.05 2.61
CA SER A 219 -1.38 -4.94 3.77
C SER A 219 -1.39 -6.45 3.47
N PRO A 220 -0.51 -6.99 2.63
CA PRO A 220 -0.50 -8.42 2.28
C PRO A 220 -0.31 -9.32 3.48
N LEU A 221 0.41 -8.86 4.51
CA LEU A 221 0.63 -9.58 5.77
C LEU A 221 -0.43 -9.26 6.84
N GLN A 222 -1.51 -8.55 6.49
CA GLN A 222 -2.56 -8.10 7.42
C GLN A 222 -1.94 -7.51 8.70
N ARG A 223 -1.10 -6.49 8.51
CA ARG A 223 -0.36 -5.78 9.57
C ARG A 223 0.53 -6.69 10.43
N GLY A 224 0.96 -7.84 9.89
CA GLY A 224 1.93 -8.75 10.49
C GLY A 224 1.35 -10.02 11.10
N ILE A 225 0.02 -10.19 11.22
CA ILE A 225 -0.57 -11.41 11.78
C ILE A 225 -0.21 -12.64 10.93
N LEU A 226 -0.19 -12.51 9.61
CA LEU A 226 0.16 -13.59 8.67
C LEU A 226 1.64 -13.97 8.66
N THR A 227 2.47 -13.34 9.49
CA THR A 227 3.86 -13.77 9.69
C THR A 227 3.99 -15.00 10.58
N GLY A 228 2.93 -15.38 11.30
CA GLY A 228 2.95 -16.42 12.32
C GLY A 228 3.73 -16.09 13.60
N LYS A 229 4.20 -14.82 13.72
CA LYS A 229 4.94 -14.36 14.92
C LYS A 229 4.04 -13.81 16.02
N ILE A 230 2.78 -13.52 15.70
CA ILE A 230 1.81 -12.93 16.63
C ILE A 230 0.92 -14.03 17.18
N THR A 231 1.18 -14.41 18.42
CA THR A 231 0.45 -15.40 19.20
C THR A 231 -0.26 -14.73 20.38
N GLN A 232 -0.97 -15.48 21.21
CA GLN A 232 -1.64 -14.98 22.43
C GLN A 232 -0.68 -14.29 23.40
N ASP A 233 0.58 -14.73 23.45
CA ASP A 233 1.61 -14.17 24.34
C ASP A 233 2.34 -12.95 23.76
N TYR A 234 1.99 -12.56 22.52
CA TYR A 234 2.64 -11.43 21.87
C TYR A 234 2.26 -10.11 22.56
N LYS A 235 3.27 -9.32 22.94
CA LYS A 235 3.07 -8.03 23.57
C LYS A 235 3.24 -6.91 22.56
N PHE A 236 2.18 -6.16 22.39
CA PHE A 236 2.18 -4.96 21.55
C PHE A 236 2.82 -3.79 22.32
N GLY A 237 3.48 -2.90 21.59
CA GLY A 237 4.00 -1.66 22.15
C GLY A 237 2.88 -0.64 22.45
N GLU A 238 3.22 0.39 23.23
CA GLU A 238 2.31 1.50 23.50
C GLU A 238 1.94 2.22 22.17
N GLY A 239 0.67 2.61 22.03
CA GLY A 239 0.16 3.26 20.83
C GLY A 239 -0.03 2.34 19.61
N ASP A 240 0.18 1.02 19.76
CA ASP A 240 -0.08 0.07 18.69
C ASP A 240 -1.59 -0.20 18.54
N HIS A 241 -2.16 0.12 17.39
CA HIS A 241 -3.60 -0.02 17.13
C HIS A 241 -4.04 -1.44 16.79
N ARG A 242 -3.12 -2.36 16.48
CA ARG A 242 -3.43 -3.73 16.03
C ARG A 242 -4.33 -4.51 16.99
N PRO A 243 -4.14 -4.46 18.32
CA PRO A 243 -5.00 -5.18 19.27
C PRO A 243 -6.48 -4.78 19.24
N THR A 244 -6.81 -3.61 18.69
CA THR A 244 -8.20 -3.15 18.59
C THR A 244 -8.99 -3.79 17.46
N THR A 245 -8.29 -4.38 16.49
CA THR A 245 -8.92 -4.97 15.30
C THR A 245 -9.37 -6.41 15.55
N PRO A 246 -10.45 -6.89 14.90
CA PRO A 246 -11.00 -8.22 15.13
C PRO A 246 -10.01 -9.37 14.91
N TYR A 247 -9.09 -9.25 13.95
CA TYR A 247 -8.11 -10.30 13.63
C TYR A 247 -7.20 -10.67 14.81
N TYR A 248 -6.93 -9.73 15.72
CA TYR A 248 -6.01 -9.93 16.86
C TYR A 248 -6.75 -10.32 18.14
N LYS A 249 -8.07 -10.52 18.07
CA LYS A 249 -8.90 -10.94 19.20
C LYS A 249 -9.25 -12.43 19.07
N GLU A 250 -9.51 -13.08 20.21
CA GLU A 250 -10.05 -14.44 20.22
C GLU A 250 -11.53 -14.45 19.77
N PRO A 251 -11.97 -15.48 19.05
CA PRO A 251 -11.21 -16.67 18.65
C PRO A 251 -10.38 -16.51 17.37
N ASN A 252 -10.46 -15.36 16.66
CA ASN A 252 -9.86 -15.16 15.35
C ASN A 252 -8.33 -15.37 15.37
N LEU A 253 -7.64 -14.84 16.38
CA LEU A 253 -6.19 -15.00 16.50
C LEU A 253 -5.78 -16.47 16.53
N SER A 254 -6.47 -17.29 17.33
CA SER A 254 -6.21 -18.73 17.41
C SER A 254 -6.51 -19.45 16.10
N GLU A 255 -7.61 -19.13 15.43
CA GLU A 255 -7.98 -19.74 14.14
C GLU A 255 -6.97 -19.41 13.05
N ILE A 256 -6.54 -18.14 12.97
CA ILE A 256 -5.51 -17.70 12.01
C ILE A 256 -4.19 -18.43 12.28
N ASN A 257 -3.74 -18.51 13.53
CA ASN A 257 -2.52 -19.25 13.88
C ASN A 257 -2.62 -20.74 13.53
N ARG A 258 -3.79 -21.38 13.76
CA ARG A 258 -4.02 -22.78 13.38
C ARG A 258 -3.94 -22.97 11.86
N PHE A 259 -4.53 -22.08 11.09
CA PHE A 259 -4.40 -22.05 9.62
C PHE A 259 -2.94 -21.92 9.20
N LEU A 260 -2.21 -20.96 9.75
CA LEU A 260 -0.80 -20.76 9.42
C LEU A 260 0.08 -21.97 9.73
N GLN A 261 -0.18 -22.68 10.84
CA GLN A 261 0.52 -23.93 11.16
C GLN A 261 0.29 -25.03 10.12
N LYS A 262 -0.91 -25.13 9.54
CA LYS A 262 -1.22 -26.12 8.51
C LYS A 262 -0.46 -25.88 7.21
N ILE A 263 -0.21 -24.63 6.83
CA ILE A 263 0.47 -24.30 5.58
C ILE A 263 1.97 -24.07 5.75
N LYS A 264 2.46 -24.01 7.00
CA LYS A 264 3.85 -23.66 7.32
C LYS A 264 4.87 -24.61 6.67
N TYR A 265 4.56 -25.89 6.58
CA TYR A 265 5.48 -26.87 5.99
C TYR A 265 5.88 -26.55 4.55
N ILE A 266 4.99 -25.90 3.77
CA ILE A 266 5.29 -25.46 2.39
C ILE A 266 6.41 -24.42 2.39
N ALA A 267 6.38 -23.48 3.34
CA ALA A 267 7.45 -22.50 3.50
C ALA A 267 8.76 -23.18 3.97
N ASP A 268 8.66 -24.08 4.96
CA ASP A 268 9.81 -24.80 5.54
C ASP A 268 10.53 -25.64 4.47
N GLU A 269 9.82 -26.38 3.62
CA GLU A 269 10.38 -27.18 2.53
C GLU A 269 11.16 -26.32 1.50
N LYS A 270 10.81 -25.05 1.40
CA LYS A 270 11.47 -24.09 0.50
C LYS A 270 12.56 -23.26 1.19
N GLY A 271 12.81 -23.49 2.48
CA GLY A 271 13.73 -22.68 3.27
C GLY A 271 13.26 -21.22 3.42
N ALA A 272 11.95 -20.97 3.30
CA ALA A 272 11.34 -19.65 3.36
C ALA A 272 10.59 -19.43 4.69
N THR A 273 10.31 -18.17 4.99
CA THR A 273 9.42 -17.80 6.11
C THR A 273 7.96 -17.79 5.66
N LEU A 274 7.02 -17.93 6.62
CA LEU A 274 5.60 -17.72 6.35
C LEU A 274 5.33 -16.36 5.69
N ALA A 275 5.98 -15.31 6.15
CA ALA A 275 5.83 -13.97 5.56
C ALA A 275 6.20 -13.95 4.07
N GLN A 276 7.32 -14.56 3.70
CA GLN A 276 7.75 -14.66 2.30
C GLN A 276 6.76 -15.46 1.46
N MET A 277 6.26 -16.57 1.98
CA MET A 277 5.25 -17.38 1.30
C MET A 277 3.93 -16.64 1.11
N VAL A 278 3.45 -15.92 2.12
CA VAL A 278 2.21 -15.13 2.05
C VAL A 278 2.34 -13.98 1.04
N ILE A 279 3.47 -13.27 1.05
CA ILE A 279 3.73 -12.21 0.06
C ILE A 279 3.76 -12.80 -1.35
N ASN A 280 4.44 -13.92 -1.55
CA ASN A 280 4.50 -14.60 -2.85
C ASN A 280 3.12 -15.11 -3.29
N TRP A 281 2.35 -15.72 -2.40
CA TRP A 281 0.97 -16.12 -2.67
C TRP A 281 0.13 -14.94 -3.14
N THR A 282 0.21 -13.80 -2.43
CA THR A 282 -0.52 -12.57 -2.78
C THR A 282 -0.14 -12.06 -4.16
N LEU A 283 1.16 -12.03 -4.47
CA LEU A 283 1.68 -11.56 -5.76
C LEU A 283 1.21 -12.43 -6.93
N ASN A 284 0.97 -13.73 -6.70
CA ASN A 284 0.58 -14.67 -7.72
C ASN A 284 -0.95 -14.86 -7.85
N GLN A 285 -1.76 -14.02 -7.16
CA GLN A 285 -3.20 -14.07 -7.35
C GLN A 285 -3.62 -13.41 -8.68
N PRO A 286 -4.69 -13.93 -9.32
CA PRO A 286 -5.20 -13.35 -10.57
C PRO A 286 -5.47 -11.84 -10.44
N GLY A 287 -5.05 -11.07 -11.44
CA GLY A 287 -5.30 -9.63 -11.52
C GLY A 287 -4.41 -8.75 -10.63
N ILE A 288 -3.63 -9.31 -9.70
CA ILE A 288 -2.72 -8.54 -8.86
C ILE A 288 -1.48 -8.14 -9.67
N THR A 289 -1.20 -6.84 -9.71
CA THR A 289 -0.06 -6.27 -10.45
C THR A 289 1.17 -6.12 -9.59
N CYS A 290 1.03 -5.57 -8.39
CA CYS A 290 2.13 -5.47 -7.43
C CYS A 290 1.63 -5.48 -5.99
N VAL A 291 2.56 -5.77 -5.08
CA VAL A 291 2.31 -5.90 -3.64
C VAL A 291 3.19 -4.92 -2.87
N LEU A 292 2.57 -4.08 -2.06
CA LEU A 292 3.27 -3.15 -1.17
C LEU A 292 3.70 -3.88 0.10
N VAL A 293 5.00 -3.92 0.33
CA VAL A 293 5.58 -4.52 1.54
C VAL A 293 6.22 -3.44 2.40
N GLY A 294 5.75 -3.32 3.65
CA GLY A 294 6.32 -2.38 4.62
C GLY A 294 7.61 -2.92 5.22
N ALA A 295 8.57 -2.02 5.46
CA ALA A 295 9.78 -2.30 6.22
C ALA A 295 10.18 -1.08 7.04
N ARG A 296 10.68 -1.29 8.26
CA ARG A 296 11.18 -0.23 9.15
C ARG A 296 12.69 -0.22 9.29
N ASN A 297 13.35 -1.27 8.81
CA ASN A 297 14.80 -1.41 8.82
C ASN A 297 15.27 -2.28 7.65
N LYS A 298 16.56 -2.21 7.40
CA LYS A 298 17.26 -2.93 6.34
C LYS A 298 17.04 -4.46 6.39
N HIS A 299 17.02 -5.07 7.56
CA HIS A 299 16.81 -6.52 7.69
C HIS A 299 15.43 -6.95 7.15
N GLN A 300 14.38 -6.18 7.46
CA GLN A 300 13.03 -6.46 6.93
C GLN A 300 12.96 -6.33 5.42
N VAL A 301 13.70 -5.38 4.82
CA VAL A 301 13.79 -5.24 3.36
C VAL A 301 14.38 -6.49 2.72
N VAL A 302 15.55 -6.95 3.22
CA VAL A 302 16.22 -8.14 2.73
C VAL A 302 15.31 -9.37 2.81
N GLU A 303 14.59 -9.53 3.93
CA GLU A 303 13.66 -10.64 4.10
C GLU A 303 12.44 -10.55 3.15
N ASN A 304 11.88 -9.36 2.97
CA ASN A 304 10.72 -9.18 2.09
C ASN A 304 11.06 -9.47 0.62
N ILE A 305 12.24 -9.06 0.16
CA ILE A 305 12.68 -9.23 -1.24
C ILE A 305 12.78 -10.71 -1.63
N LYS A 306 13.18 -11.58 -0.71
CA LYS A 306 13.26 -13.03 -0.93
C LYS A 306 11.90 -13.63 -1.34
N ALA A 307 10.78 -13.00 -0.96
CA ALA A 307 9.45 -13.42 -1.38
C ALA A 307 9.28 -13.43 -2.90
N TYR A 308 9.94 -12.54 -3.63
CA TYR A 308 9.88 -12.49 -5.09
C TYR A 308 10.56 -13.70 -5.77
N GLU A 309 11.58 -14.26 -5.16
CA GLU A 309 12.34 -15.39 -5.68
C GLU A 309 11.69 -16.75 -5.39
N LEU A 310 10.72 -16.75 -4.45
CA LEU A 310 10.01 -17.96 -4.09
C LEU A 310 9.12 -18.41 -5.24
N SER A 311 9.07 -19.72 -5.47
CA SER A 311 8.17 -20.33 -6.47
C SER A 311 7.23 -21.32 -5.76
N LEU A 312 5.94 -20.97 -5.70
CA LEU A 312 4.88 -21.86 -5.25
C LEU A 312 4.35 -22.66 -6.44
N LYS A 313 4.29 -23.99 -6.29
CA LYS A 313 3.69 -24.87 -7.29
C LYS A 313 2.17 -24.72 -7.27
N LYS A 314 1.52 -25.12 -8.36
CA LYS A 314 0.06 -25.07 -8.45
C LYS A 314 -0.61 -25.87 -7.32
N GLU A 315 -0.11 -27.07 -7.02
CA GLU A 315 -0.64 -27.92 -5.96
C GLU A 315 -0.50 -27.28 -4.57
N GLU A 316 0.58 -26.54 -4.33
CA GLU A 316 0.81 -25.80 -3.09
C GLU A 316 -0.15 -24.61 -2.96
N MET A 317 -0.36 -23.87 -4.05
CA MET A 317 -1.33 -22.77 -4.12
C MET A 317 -2.77 -23.30 -3.89
N ASP A 318 -3.13 -24.41 -4.55
CA ASP A 318 -4.45 -25.05 -4.40
C ASP A 318 -4.66 -25.53 -2.96
N PHE A 319 -3.65 -26.10 -2.32
CA PHE A 319 -3.73 -26.52 -0.91
C PHE A 319 -3.89 -25.31 0.04
N ILE A 320 -3.11 -24.25 -0.16
CA ILE A 320 -3.24 -23.01 0.64
C ILE A 320 -4.67 -22.47 0.50
N ASN A 321 -5.20 -22.39 -0.71
CA ASN A 321 -6.55 -21.90 -0.97
C ASN A 321 -7.62 -22.80 -0.34
N LEU A 322 -7.44 -24.12 -0.38
CA LEU A 322 -8.35 -25.08 0.26
C LEU A 322 -8.41 -24.89 1.78
N GLU A 323 -7.26 -24.74 2.44
CA GLU A 323 -7.22 -24.51 3.89
C GLU A 323 -7.72 -23.11 4.27
N LEU A 324 -7.47 -22.10 3.42
CA LEU A 324 -7.97 -20.76 3.59
C LEU A 324 -9.49 -20.67 3.52
N ASN A 325 -10.11 -21.41 2.58
CA ASN A 325 -11.57 -21.46 2.44
C ASN A 325 -12.29 -22.18 3.62
N LYS A 326 -11.55 -22.90 4.47
CA LYS A 326 -12.07 -23.50 5.70
C LYS A 326 -11.96 -22.57 6.91
N LEU A 327 -11.29 -21.43 6.74
CA LEU A 327 -11.06 -20.49 7.83
C LEU A 327 -12.32 -19.66 8.06
N GLU A 328 -12.94 -19.81 9.21
CA GLU A 328 -14.10 -19.02 9.62
C GLU A 328 -13.67 -17.98 10.66
N LEU A 329 -13.85 -16.70 10.33
CA LEU A 329 -13.52 -15.58 11.20
C LEU A 329 -14.78 -14.83 11.62
N LYS A 330 -14.79 -14.33 12.85
CA LYS A 330 -15.84 -13.47 13.41
C LYS A 330 -15.38 -12.00 13.32
N LEU A 331 -15.59 -11.38 12.16
CA LEU A 331 -15.17 -10.02 11.85
C LEU A 331 -16.23 -8.98 12.16
#